data_d49d439c3229da9cb606452bc564cc18
#
_entry.id   d49d439c3229da9cb606452bc564cc18
#
_cell.length_a   1.000
_cell.length_b   1.000
_cell.length_c   1.000
_cell.angle_alpha   90.00
_cell.angle_beta   90.00
_cell.angle_gamma   90.00
#
_symmetry.space_group_name_H-M   'P 1'
#
loop_
_entity.id
_entity.type
_entity.pdbx_description
1 polymer ?
#
loop_
_entity_poly.entity_id
_entity_poly.type
_entity_poly.pdbx_seq_one_letter_code
_entity_poly.pdbx_strand_id
1 'polypeptide(L)'
;MTAVKHDQAKPDFSLLTQAMLEPMTRALMYGEKKYSRPNFRKGFANIRLTSAALRHIFAYLNREEQDPESGISHLGHAMAALAMLLDNIHEGVSTDERYQKTGQQEMGS
;
A
#
# COMPACT_ATOMS: atom_id res chain seq x y z
N MET A 1 15.83 31.00 -10.07
CA MET A 1 15.87 29.81 -9.51
C MET A 1 15.61 29.75 -8.10
N THR A 2 15.44 30.81 -7.47
CA THR A 2 15.15 30.84 -6.06
C THR A 2 13.73 30.42 -5.75
N ALA A 3 12.85 30.46 -6.71
CA ALA A 3 11.47 30.10 -6.48
C ALA A 3 11.29 28.68 -5.98
N VAL A 4 12.24 27.84 -6.29
CA VAL A 4 12.17 26.45 -5.91
C VAL A 4 12.11 26.26 -4.42
N LYS A 5 12.72 27.16 -3.68
CA LYS A 5 12.76 27.02 -2.24
C LYS A 5 11.42 27.04 -1.57
N HIS A 6 10.47 27.75 -2.17
CA HIS A 6 9.17 27.92 -1.55
C HIS A 6 8.31 26.69 -1.63
N ASP A 7 8.70 25.73 -2.48
CA ASP A 7 7.90 24.52 -2.66
C ASP A 7 8.37 23.37 -1.81
N GLN A 8 9.41 23.55 -1.00
CA GLN A 8 9.98 22.44 -0.24
C GLN A 8 9.03 21.85 0.78
N ALA A 9 8.07 22.64 1.24
CA ALA A 9 7.12 22.14 2.23
C ALA A 9 5.97 21.38 1.61
N LYS A 10 5.87 21.34 0.30
CA LYS A 10 4.75 20.70 -0.39
C LYS A 10 5.24 19.49 -1.18
N PRO A 11 4.42 18.45 -1.24
CA PRO A 11 4.77 17.30 -2.08
C PRO A 11 4.88 17.72 -3.54
N ASP A 12 5.94 17.29 -4.18
CA ASP A 12 6.14 17.56 -5.59
C ASP A 12 5.68 16.36 -6.38
N PHE A 13 4.41 16.37 -6.80
CA PHE A 13 3.81 15.27 -7.52
C PHE A 13 4.40 15.08 -8.92
N SER A 14 5.17 16.06 -9.41
CA SER A 14 5.81 15.90 -10.72
C SER A 14 6.91 14.84 -10.72
N LEU A 15 7.29 14.37 -9.55
CA LEU A 15 8.26 13.27 -9.45
C LEU A 15 7.63 11.92 -9.78
N LEU A 16 6.30 11.84 -9.83
CA LEU A 16 5.62 10.59 -10.15
C LEU A 16 5.60 10.38 -11.65
N THR A 17 5.82 9.13 -12.07
CA THR A 17 5.78 8.79 -13.48
C THR A 17 4.67 7.78 -13.73
N GLN A 18 4.26 7.68 -14.99
CA GLN A 18 3.26 6.68 -15.36
C GLN A 18 3.79 5.27 -15.09
N ALA A 19 5.07 5.05 -15.32
CA ALA A 19 5.66 3.72 -15.07
C ALA A 19 5.57 3.33 -13.60
N MET A 20 5.65 4.28 -12.69
CA MET A 20 5.48 4.00 -11.26
C MET A 20 4.04 3.67 -10.93
N LEU A 21 3.11 4.38 -11.53
CA LEU A 21 1.71 4.34 -11.09
C LEU A 21 0.86 3.31 -11.82
N GLU A 22 1.19 3.02 -13.07
CA GLU A 22 0.31 2.18 -13.87
C GLU A 22 0.15 0.76 -13.30
N PRO A 23 1.23 0.05 -12.93
CA PRO A 23 1.03 -1.29 -12.37
C PRO A 23 0.23 -1.26 -11.08
N MET A 24 0.46 -0.26 -10.22
CA MET A 24 -0.30 -0.11 -9.00
C MET A 24 -1.78 0.11 -9.31
N THR A 25 -2.05 0.97 -10.27
CA THR A 25 -3.43 1.28 -10.65
C THR A 25 -4.13 0.06 -11.22
N ARG A 26 -3.42 -0.74 -12.03
CA ARG A 26 -4.00 -1.96 -12.56
C ARG A 26 -4.32 -2.94 -11.46
N ALA A 27 -3.46 -3.03 -10.46
CA ALA A 27 -3.71 -3.90 -9.31
C ALA A 27 -4.94 -3.42 -8.52
N LEU A 28 -5.09 -2.11 -8.36
CA LEU A 28 -6.27 -1.55 -7.70
C LEU A 28 -7.54 -1.86 -8.50
N MET A 29 -7.47 -1.77 -9.82
CA MET A 29 -8.61 -2.11 -10.67
C MET A 29 -8.98 -3.59 -10.54
N TYR A 30 -7.98 -4.45 -10.46
CA TYR A 30 -8.20 -5.87 -10.27
C TYR A 30 -8.90 -6.12 -8.92
N GLY A 31 -8.44 -5.43 -7.89
CA GLY A 31 -9.06 -5.53 -6.57
C GLY A 31 -10.48 -5.01 -6.54
N GLU A 32 -10.77 -3.97 -7.30
CA GLU A 32 -12.11 -3.42 -7.38
C GLU A 32 -13.09 -4.45 -7.95
N LYS A 33 -12.67 -5.20 -8.95
CA LYS A 33 -13.49 -6.26 -9.50
C LYS A 33 -13.77 -7.35 -8.47
N LYS A 34 -12.79 -7.62 -7.62
CA LYS A 34 -12.87 -8.71 -6.66
C LYS A 34 -13.70 -8.34 -5.44
N TYR A 35 -13.58 -7.10 -4.98
CA TYR A 35 -14.19 -6.68 -3.71
C TYR A 35 -15.26 -5.61 -3.86
N SER A 36 -15.44 -5.08 -5.07
CA SER A 36 -16.33 -3.96 -5.39
C SER A 36 -15.80 -2.65 -4.77
N ARG A 37 -16.19 -1.54 -5.39
CA ARG A 37 -15.68 -0.24 -4.98
C ARG A 37 -16.08 0.16 -3.55
N PRO A 38 -17.33 -0.07 -3.13
CA PRO A 38 -17.68 0.29 -1.76
C PRO A 38 -16.87 -0.48 -0.72
N ASN A 39 -16.60 -1.77 -0.98
CA ASN A 39 -15.84 -2.57 -0.02
C ASN A 39 -14.38 -2.18 0.03
N PHE A 40 -13.89 -1.61 -1.06
CA PHE A 40 -12.52 -1.17 -1.17
C PHE A 40 -12.16 -0.19 -0.03
N ARG A 41 -13.10 0.67 0.35
CA ARG A 41 -12.85 1.69 1.36
C ARG A 41 -13.51 1.42 2.70
N LYS A 42 -14.04 0.22 2.90
CA LYS A 42 -14.54 -0.14 4.20
C LYS A 42 -13.44 -0.45 5.18
N GLY A 43 -12.24 -0.67 4.68
CA GLY A 43 -11.11 -0.92 5.52
C GLY A 43 -10.73 -2.38 5.57
N PHE A 44 -9.44 -2.60 5.70
CA PHE A 44 -8.88 -3.93 5.88
C PHE A 44 -7.98 -3.87 7.10
N ALA A 45 -7.77 -5.02 7.72
CA ALA A 45 -6.81 -5.09 8.80
C ALA A 45 -5.42 -4.73 8.28
N ASN A 46 -4.69 -3.93 9.04
CA ASN A 46 -3.37 -3.47 8.60
C ASN A 46 -2.44 -4.63 8.31
N ILE A 47 -2.47 -5.64 9.17
CA ILE A 47 -1.57 -6.79 9.00
C ILE A 47 -1.91 -7.58 7.74
N ARG A 48 -3.18 -7.58 7.34
CA ARG A 48 -3.60 -8.28 6.13
C ARG A 48 -3.00 -7.61 4.89
N LEU A 49 -3.03 -6.29 4.85
CA LEU A 49 -2.48 -5.55 3.71
C LEU A 49 -0.97 -5.62 3.67
N THR A 50 -0.31 -5.53 4.83
CA THR A 50 1.14 -5.64 4.87
C THR A 50 1.60 -7.05 4.50
N SER A 51 0.86 -8.07 4.95
CA SER A 51 1.19 -9.44 4.58
C SER A 51 1.05 -9.65 3.08
N ALA A 52 -0.01 -9.09 2.47
CA ALA A 52 -0.18 -9.19 1.04
C ALA A 52 0.98 -8.52 0.30
N ALA A 53 1.37 -7.33 0.75
CA ALA A 53 2.49 -6.63 0.14
C ALA A 53 3.76 -7.46 0.21
N LEU A 54 4.03 -8.06 1.36
CA LEU A 54 5.23 -8.86 1.53
C LEU A 54 5.22 -10.11 0.65
N ARG A 55 4.06 -10.77 0.50
CA ARG A 55 3.98 -11.93 -0.36
C ARG A 55 4.36 -11.57 -1.80
N HIS A 56 3.89 -10.44 -2.27
CA HIS A 56 4.22 -10.00 -3.63
C HIS A 56 5.68 -9.62 -3.75
N ILE A 57 6.25 -9.00 -2.72
CA ILE A 57 7.67 -8.65 -2.73
C ILE A 57 8.52 -9.91 -2.76
N PHE A 58 8.17 -10.92 -1.94
CA PHE A 58 8.92 -12.18 -1.96
C PHE A 58 8.79 -12.90 -3.29
N ALA A 59 7.61 -12.88 -3.91
CA ALA A 59 7.47 -13.49 -5.23
C ALA A 59 8.39 -12.82 -6.24
N TYR A 60 8.44 -11.49 -6.21
CA TYR A 60 9.35 -10.76 -7.08
C TYR A 60 10.80 -11.15 -6.83
N LEU A 61 11.21 -11.24 -5.57
CA LEU A 61 12.57 -11.62 -5.22
C LEU A 61 12.90 -13.04 -5.69
N ASN A 62 11.89 -13.89 -5.80
CA ASN A 62 12.05 -15.26 -6.28
C ASN A 62 11.87 -15.36 -7.80
N ARG A 63 12.01 -14.24 -8.50
CA ARG A 63 12.00 -14.16 -9.94
C ARG A 63 10.65 -14.35 -10.61
N GLU A 64 9.57 -14.22 -9.85
CA GLU A 64 8.24 -14.21 -10.45
C GLU A 64 7.83 -12.77 -10.62
N GLU A 65 7.90 -12.27 -11.86
CA GLU A 65 7.63 -10.86 -12.12
C GLU A 65 6.16 -10.53 -12.01
N GLN A 66 5.32 -11.39 -12.55
CA GLN A 66 3.89 -11.15 -12.60
C GLN A 66 3.15 -12.18 -11.81
N ASP A 67 2.09 -11.73 -11.15
CA ASP A 67 1.19 -12.63 -10.45
C ASP A 67 0.46 -13.48 -11.47
N PRO A 68 0.56 -14.81 -11.41
CA PRO A 68 -0.08 -15.65 -12.40
C PRO A 68 -1.61 -15.56 -12.39
N GLU A 69 -2.20 -15.17 -11.26
CA GLU A 69 -3.65 -15.04 -11.19
C GLU A 69 -4.14 -13.81 -11.93
N SER A 70 -3.48 -12.70 -11.77
CA SER A 70 -3.94 -11.42 -12.34
C SER A 70 -3.18 -11.01 -13.60
N GLY A 71 -1.98 -11.54 -13.81
CA GLY A 71 -1.11 -11.11 -14.88
C GLY A 71 -0.47 -9.75 -14.63
N ILE A 72 -0.60 -9.22 -13.42
CA ILE A 72 -0.09 -7.90 -13.08
C ILE A 72 1.20 -8.04 -12.29
N SER A 73 2.10 -7.10 -12.47
CA SER A 73 3.37 -7.07 -11.76
C SER A 73 3.18 -7.26 -10.25
N HIS A 74 3.97 -8.14 -9.66
CA HIS A 74 3.95 -8.30 -8.20
C HIS A 74 4.30 -6.98 -7.50
N LEU A 75 5.18 -6.17 -8.09
CA LEU A 75 5.50 -4.87 -7.51
C LEU A 75 4.30 -3.95 -7.54
N GLY A 76 3.50 -4.02 -8.62
CA GLY A 76 2.27 -3.26 -8.69
C GLY A 76 1.29 -3.67 -7.59
N HIS A 77 1.15 -4.97 -7.36
CA HIS A 77 0.29 -5.47 -6.29
C HIS A 77 0.80 -5.03 -4.91
N ALA A 78 2.11 -5.06 -4.70
CA ALA A 78 2.68 -4.64 -3.42
C ALA A 78 2.39 -3.15 -3.18
N MET A 79 2.58 -2.33 -4.21
CA MET A 79 2.29 -0.90 -4.11
C MET A 79 0.82 -0.66 -3.83
N ALA A 80 -0.06 -1.42 -4.50
CA ALA A 80 -1.50 -1.26 -4.31
C ALA A 80 -1.90 -1.59 -2.87
N ALA A 81 -1.35 -2.67 -2.32
CA ALA A 81 -1.65 -3.03 -0.93
C ALA A 81 -1.22 -1.94 0.04
N LEU A 82 -0.03 -1.38 -0.16
CA LEU A 82 0.46 -0.31 0.71
C LEU A 82 -0.32 0.98 0.51
N ALA A 83 -0.71 1.27 -0.73
CA ALA A 83 -1.52 2.45 -1.01
C ALA A 83 -2.89 2.34 -0.35
N MET A 84 -3.51 1.15 -0.38
CA MET A 84 -4.77 0.94 0.30
C MET A 84 -4.62 1.09 1.81
N LEU A 85 -3.51 0.61 2.35
CA LEU A 85 -3.26 0.76 3.78
C LEU A 85 -3.17 2.23 4.16
N LEU A 86 -2.43 3.01 3.38
CA LEU A 86 -2.31 4.45 3.63
C LEU A 86 -3.67 5.14 3.55
N ASP A 87 -4.46 4.78 2.54
CA ASP A 87 -5.78 5.38 2.38
C ASP A 87 -6.70 4.99 3.54
N ASN A 88 -6.66 3.73 3.97
CA ASN A 88 -7.49 3.28 5.08
C ASN A 88 -7.11 3.98 6.37
N ILE A 89 -5.83 4.19 6.60
CA ILE A 89 -5.37 4.93 7.78
C ILE A 89 -5.89 6.36 7.72
N HIS A 90 -5.76 7.00 6.57
CA HIS A 90 -6.21 8.38 6.40
C HIS A 90 -7.73 8.51 6.63
N GLU A 91 -8.50 7.54 6.13
CA GLU A 91 -9.95 7.57 6.29
C GLU A 91 -10.41 7.12 7.67
N GLY A 92 -9.49 6.66 8.49
CA GLY A 92 -9.86 6.23 9.84
C GLY A 92 -10.59 4.90 9.89
N VAL A 93 -10.45 4.07 8.86
CA VAL A 93 -11.15 2.78 8.80
C VAL A 93 -10.19 1.60 8.92
N SER A 94 -8.92 1.85 9.22
CA SER A 94 -7.97 0.77 9.36
C SER A 94 -8.08 0.14 10.74
N THR A 95 -7.71 -1.13 10.84
CA THR A 95 -7.59 -1.82 12.11
C THR A 95 -6.13 -2.15 12.30
N ASP A 96 -5.55 -1.61 13.36
CA ASP A 96 -4.11 -1.75 13.60
C ASP A 96 -3.87 -2.85 14.64
N GLU A 97 -3.44 -4.01 14.15
CA GLU A 97 -3.17 -5.16 15.02
C GLU A 97 -1.68 -5.38 15.23
N ARG A 98 -0.86 -4.39 14.91
CA ARG A 98 0.58 -4.58 15.09
C ARG A 98 0.89 -4.88 16.55
N TYR A 99 1.87 -5.78 16.73
CA TYR A 99 2.31 -6.11 18.06
C TYR A 99 2.73 -4.84 18.81
N GLN A 100 2.27 -4.73 20.02
CA GLN A 100 2.64 -3.62 20.86
C GLN A 100 3.29 -4.19 22.10
N LYS A 101 4.45 -3.67 22.41
CA LYS A 101 5.21 -4.20 23.54
C LYS A 101 4.64 -3.64 24.83
N THR A 102 3.55 -4.26 25.28
CA THR A 102 2.79 -3.70 26.38
C THR A 102 3.41 -3.93 27.74
N GLY A 103 4.22 -4.97 27.86
CA GLY A 103 4.90 -5.20 29.12
C GLY A 103 5.66 -4.00 29.56
N GLN A 104 6.09 -3.22 28.62
CA GLN A 104 6.77 -1.99 28.94
C GLN A 104 5.86 -0.98 29.50
N GLN A 105 4.65 -1.04 29.09
CA GLN A 105 3.72 -0.03 29.52
C GLN A 105 3.29 -0.30 30.92
N GLU A 106 3.11 -1.52 31.14
CA GLU A 106 2.66 -1.81 32.39
C GLU A 106 3.71 -1.86 33.31
N MET A 107 4.57 -2.08 32.81
CA MET A 107 5.26 -2.06 33.40
C MET A 107 5.60 -1.64 33.82
N GLY A 108 5.45 -1.32 33.14
CA GLY A 108 5.65 -1.09 33.56
C GLY A 108 5.78 -1.90 34.25
N SER A 109 5.69 -2.40 34.28
CA SER A 109 5.74 -3.18 34.94
C SER A 109 6.46 -3.66 35.08
#